data_d7662829541ac273add774adb5f2fcd9
#
_entry.id   d7662829541ac273add774adb5f2fcd9
#
_cell.length_a   1.000
_cell.length_b   1.000
_cell.length_c   1.000
_cell.angle_alpha   90.00
_cell.angle_beta   90.00
_cell.angle_gamma   90.00
#
_symmetry.space_group_name_H-M   'P 1'
#
loop_
_entity.id
_entity.type
_entity.pdbx_description
1 polymer ?
#
loop_
_entity_poly.entity_id
_entity_poly.type
_entity_poly.pdbx_seq_one_letter_code
_entity_poly.pdbx_strand_id
1 'polypeptide(L)'
;MKPWSVLLGIALLQACAPAPEPIRFGEETCVYCRMGIADPRYGAEIVTRTGRVYKFDALECMIAFEDAGEVDSAQVHSRWVVDFAQPGQLIRLEEAEFVFAPEVSSPMGLNVYAVKRSASREGLPPGQPVSWAQVVQMARRASP
;
A
#
# COMPACT_ATOMS: atom_id res chain seq x y z
N MET A 1 20.48 -22.95 55.63
CA MET A 1 19.66 -21.86 55.11
C MET A 1 19.94 -21.72 53.62
N LYS A 2 18.98 -22.14 52.77
CA LYS A 2 19.13 -22.04 51.32
C LYS A 2 18.48 -20.73 50.82
N PRO A 3 19.17 -19.86 50.05
CA PRO A 3 18.52 -18.71 49.45
C PRO A 3 17.66 -19.15 48.27
N TRP A 4 16.40 -18.85 48.35
CA TRP A 4 15.43 -19.04 47.26
C TRP A 4 15.64 -17.93 46.21
N SER A 5 16.27 -18.29 45.10
CA SER A 5 16.40 -17.39 43.95
C SER A 5 15.04 -17.30 43.25
N VAL A 6 14.36 -16.20 43.49
CA VAL A 6 13.14 -15.84 42.72
C VAL A 6 13.59 -15.36 41.34
N LEU A 7 13.50 -16.22 40.36
CA LEU A 7 13.62 -15.84 38.94
C LEU A 7 12.36 -15.09 38.53
N LEU A 8 12.47 -13.76 38.54
CA LEU A 8 11.44 -12.87 38.01
C LEU A 8 11.44 -12.99 36.49
N GLY A 9 10.56 -13.83 35.95
CA GLY A 9 10.32 -13.95 34.51
C GLY A 9 9.70 -12.67 33.97
N ILE A 10 10.50 -11.85 33.29
CA ILE A 10 10.01 -10.71 32.51
C ILE A 10 9.32 -11.29 31.29
N ALA A 11 7.99 -11.37 31.33
CA ALA A 11 7.16 -11.64 30.15
C ALA A 11 7.27 -10.42 29.24
N LEU A 12 8.08 -10.50 28.19
CA LEU A 12 8.12 -9.55 27.09
C LEU A 12 6.75 -9.63 26.37
N LEU A 13 5.86 -8.69 26.68
CA LEU A 13 4.67 -8.41 25.90
C LEU A 13 5.15 -7.87 24.53
N GLN A 14 5.31 -8.75 23.56
CA GLN A 14 5.49 -8.37 22.18
C GLN A 14 4.15 -7.80 21.68
N ALA A 15 4.00 -6.49 21.78
CA ALA A 15 2.93 -5.79 21.11
C ALA A 15 3.16 -5.99 19.60
N CYS A 16 2.28 -6.76 18.93
CA CYS A 16 2.28 -6.87 17.47
C CYS A 16 2.04 -5.48 16.88
N ALA A 17 3.07 -4.89 16.26
CA ALA A 17 2.92 -3.63 15.55
C ALA A 17 1.98 -3.82 14.35
N PRO A 18 1.12 -2.83 14.03
CA PRO A 18 0.30 -2.87 12.84
C PRO A 18 1.18 -3.05 11.59
N ALA A 19 0.85 -4.03 10.77
CA ALA A 19 1.63 -4.41 9.60
C ALA A 19 0.71 -4.71 8.40
N PRO A 20 1.22 -4.55 7.15
CA PRO A 20 0.48 -4.94 5.97
C PRO A 20 0.30 -6.45 5.91
N GLU A 21 -0.68 -6.89 5.16
CA GLU A 21 -0.93 -8.30 4.86
C GLU A 21 -0.62 -8.56 3.37
N PRO A 22 -0.17 -9.76 2.99
CA PRO A 22 -0.04 -10.10 1.58
C PRO A 22 -1.38 -9.99 0.86
N ILE A 23 -1.39 -9.37 -0.32
CA ILE A 23 -2.57 -9.35 -1.20
C ILE A 23 -2.64 -10.69 -1.93
N ARG A 24 -3.77 -11.39 -1.81
CA ARG A 24 -4.04 -12.61 -2.56
C ARG A 24 -4.71 -12.26 -3.89
N PHE A 25 -3.88 -12.00 -4.89
CA PHE A 25 -4.34 -11.62 -6.22
C PHE A 25 -5.24 -12.69 -6.85
N GLY A 26 -6.33 -12.25 -7.46
CA GLY A 26 -7.35 -13.14 -8.02
C GLY A 26 -8.36 -13.68 -7.01
N GLU A 27 -8.13 -13.51 -5.70
CA GLU A 27 -9.01 -14.01 -4.64
C GLU A 27 -9.68 -12.90 -3.84
N GLU A 28 -9.02 -11.76 -3.67
CA GLU A 28 -9.51 -10.66 -2.85
C GLU A 28 -10.18 -9.57 -3.69
N THR A 29 -11.04 -8.81 -3.05
CA THR A 29 -11.82 -7.74 -3.66
C THR A 29 -11.40 -6.39 -3.10
N CYS A 30 -11.24 -5.39 -3.95
CA CYS A 30 -10.99 -4.01 -3.56
C CYS A 30 -12.12 -3.48 -2.68
N VAL A 31 -11.76 -2.93 -1.52
CA VAL A 31 -12.76 -2.46 -0.55
C VAL A 31 -13.55 -1.24 -1.06
N TYR A 32 -12.97 -0.48 -1.99
CA TYR A 32 -13.61 0.72 -2.55
C TYR A 32 -14.44 0.42 -3.81
N CYS A 33 -13.80 0.00 -4.91
CA CYS A 33 -14.49 -0.19 -6.19
C CYS A 33 -15.21 -1.53 -6.31
N ARG A 34 -14.99 -2.46 -5.38
CA ARG A 34 -15.60 -3.81 -5.36
C ARG A 34 -15.19 -4.73 -6.50
N MET A 35 -14.20 -4.35 -7.28
CA MET A 35 -13.61 -5.20 -8.30
C MET A 35 -12.56 -6.13 -7.68
N GLY A 36 -12.28 -7.26 -8.37
CA GLY A 36 -11.23 -8.18 -7.95
C GLY A 36 -9.84 -7.53 -8.05
N ILE A 37 -8.99 -7.76 -7.08
CA ILE A 37 -7.59 -7.35 -7.11
C ILE A 37 -6.82 -8.43 -7.88
N ALA A 38 -6.61 -8.22 -9.19
CA ALA A 38 -6.13 -9.28 -10.07
C ALA A 38 -4.68 -9.09 -10.56
N ASP A 39 -4.24 -7.85 -10.78
CA ASP A 39 -2.91 -7.58 -11.35
C ASP A 39 -1.86 -7.41 -10.25
N PRO A 40 -0.91 -8.37 -10.11
CA PRO A 40 0.09 -8.33 -9.05
C PRO A 40 1.14 -7.22 -9.20
N ARG A 41 1.10 -6.43 -10.26
CA ARG A 41 1.95 -5.24 -10.46
C ARG A 41 1.37 -3.99 -9.79
N TYR A 42 0.08 -4.04 -9.44
CA TYR A 42 -0.66 -2.95 -8.81
C TYR A 42 -1.29 -3.44 -7.51
N GLY A 43 -1.82 -2.52 -6.77
CA GLY A 43 -2.44 -2.78 -5.50
C GLY A 43 -1.90 -1.84 -4.43
N ALA A 44 -2.73 -1.60 -3.43
CA ALA A 44 -2.36 -0.75 -2.31
C ALA A 44 -3.06 -1.23 -1.03
N GLU A 45 -2.53 -0.79 0.12
CA GLU A 45 -3.12 -1.07 1.42
C GLU A 45 -3.04 0.15 2.34
N ILE A 46 -4.07 0.30 3.16
CA ILE A 46 -4.05 1.15 4.34
C ILE A 46 -4.08 0.24 5.57
N VAL A 47 -3.12 0.43 6.45
CA VAL A 47 -3.08 -0.24 7.76
C VAL A 47 -3.43 0.79 8.83
N THR A 48 -4.42 0.48 9.65
CA THR A 48 -4.82 1.37 10.76
C THR A 48 -3.99 1.12 12.02
N ARG A 49 -4.04 2.06 12.96
CA ARG A 49 -3.38 1.94 14.28
C ARG A 49 -3.90 0.75 15.10
N THR A 50 -5.12 0.30 14.83
CA THR A 50 -5.72 -0.88 15.47
C THR A 50 -5.40 -2.19 14.73
N GLY A 51 -4.62 -2.13 13.64
CA GLY A 51 -4.21 -3.30 12.86
C GLY A 51 -5.21 -3.73 11.79
N ARG A 52 -6.26 -2.94 11.52
CA ARG A 52 -7.16 -3.24 10.39
C ARG A 52 -6.47 -2.91 9.08
N VAL A 53 -6.59 -3.80 8.11
CA VAL A 53 -6.03 -3.64 6.76
C VAL A 53 -7.15 -3.47 5.74
N TYR A 54 -7.04 -2.43 4.92
CA TYR A 54 -7.90 -2.18 3.77
C TYR A 54 -7.08 -2.39 2.50
N LYS A 55 -7.61 -3.19 1.56
CA LYS A 55 -6.90 -3.58 0.33
C LYS A 55 -7.59 -3.01 -0.89
N PHE A 56 -6.78 -2.53 -1.83
CA PHE A 56 -7.21 -1.84 -3.04
C PHE A 56 -6.52 -2.44 -4.27
N ASP A 57 -7.19 -2.43 -5.41
CA ASP A 57 -6.63 -2.89 -6.68
C ASP A 57 -5.74 -1.84 -7.37
N ALA A 58 -5.88 -0.56 -7.00
CA ALA A 58 -5.11 0.54 -7.56
C ALA A 58 -4.94 1.70 -6.57
N LEU A 59 -3.97 2.58 -6.84
CA LEU A 59 -3.72 3.80 -6.07
C LEU A 59 -4.94 4.72 -6.02
N GLU A 60 -5.66 4.83 -7.12
CA GLU A 60 -6.87 5.64 -7.25
C GLU A 60 -7.93 5.23 -6.24
N CYS A 61 -8.12 3.93 -6.06
CA CYS A 61 -9.10 3.41 -5.10
C CYS A 61 -8.70 3.73 -3.66
N MET A 62 -7.42 3.66 -3.33
CA MET A 62 -6.92 4.06 -2.01
C MET A 62 -7.16 5.56 -1.74
N ILE A 63 -6.84 6.41 -2.73
CA ILE A 63 -7.03 7.86 -2.63
C ILE A 63 -8.53 8.17 -2.48
N ALA A 64 -9.37 7.58 -3.32
CA ALA A 64 -10.82 7.83 -3.28
C ALA A 64 -11.46 7.35 -1.97
N PHE A 65 -10.98 6.25 -1.40
CA PHE A 65 -11.43 5.73 -0.11
C PHE A 65 -11.12 6.70 1.04
N GLU A 66 -9.93 7.31 1.04
CA GLU A 66 -9.56 8.33 2.02
C GLU A 66 -10.35 9.64 1.80
N ASP A 67 -10.48 10.08 0.56
CA ASP A 67 -11.23 11.29 0.21
C ASP A 67 -12.73 11.18 0.55
N ALA A 68 -13.29 9.98 0.47
CA ALA A 68 -14.67 9.69 0.89
C ALA A 68 -14.85 9.65 2.41
N GLY A 69 -13.77 9.73 3.19
CA GLY A 69 -13.82 9.67 4.65
C GLY A 69 -14.12 8.28 5.21
N GLU A 70 -13.92 7.23 4.42
CA GLU A 70 -14.15 5.84 4.83
C GLU A 70 -13.15 5.36 5.90
N VAL A 71 -12.05 6.06 6.04
CA VAL A 71 -11.08 5.93 7.13
C VAL A 71 -10.68 7.31 7.63
N ASP A 72 -10.68 7.49 8.95
CA ASP A 72 -10.15 8.72 9.56
C ASP A 72 -8.62 8.73 9.39
N SER A 73 -8.09 9.81 8.81
CA SER A 73 -6.66 10.00 8.60
C SER A 73 -5.85 9.86 9.90
N ALA A 74 -6.42 10.25 11.04
CA ALA A 74 -5.80 10.09 12.35
C ALA A 74 -5.67 8.61 12.78
N GLN A 75 -6.47 7.72 12.20
CA GLN A 75 -6.41 6.28 12.44
C GLN A 75 -5.46 5.54 11.49
N VAL A 76 -5.00 6.19 10.42
CA VAL A 76 -4.04 5.57 9.49
C VAL A 76 -2.67 5.46 10.17
N HIS A 77 -2.18 4.24 10.25
CA HIS A 77 -0.82 3.95 10.74
C HIS A 77 0.19 4.01 9.58
N SER A 78 -0.13 3.36 8.45
CA SER A 78 0.77 3.31 7.30
C SER A 78 0.00 3.02 6.01
N ARG A 79 0.60 3.46 4.89
CA ARG A 79 0.14 3.20 3.53
C ARG A 79 1.19 2.39 2.79
N TRP A 80 0.73 1.44 2.01
CA TRP A 80 1.57 0.51 1.28
C TRP A 80 1.11 0.45 -0.18
N VAL A 81 2.05 0.25 -1.06
CA VAL A 81 1.81 0.10 -2.51
C VAL A 81 2.62 -1.08 -3.03
N VAL A 82 2.13 -1.71 -4.07
CA VAL A 82 2.89 -2.79 -4.71
C VAL A 82 4.06 -2.20 -5.51
N ASP A 83 5.23 -2.80 -5.35
CA ASP A 83 6.40 -2.50 -6.17
C ASP A 83 6.23 -3.10 -7.56
N PHE A 84 6.07 -2.27 -8.57
CA PHE A 84 5.92 -2.71 -9.96
C PHE A 84 7.11 -3.54 -10.47
N ALA A 85 8.31 -3.28 -9.94
CA ALA A 85 9.52 -4.03 -10.28
C ALA A 85 9.55 -5.42 -9.63
N GLN A 86 8.78 -5.61 -8.56
CA GLN A 86 8.67 -6.87 -7.82
C GLN A 86 7.17 -7.18 -7.55
N PRO A 87 6.43 -7.68 -8.55
CA PRO A 87 5.01 -7.92 -8.44
C PRO A 87 4.63 -8.68 -7.16
N GLY A 88 3.59 -8.22 -6.48
CA GLY A 88 3.12 -8.78 -5.22
C GLY A 88 3.86 -8.29 -3.96
N GLN A 89 5.00 -7.61 -4.10
CA GLN A 89 5.74 -7.07 -2.95
C GLN A 89 5.20 -5.70 -2.56
N LEU A 90 4.84 -5.55 -1.29
CA LEU A 90 4.41 -4.28 -0.72
C LEU A 90 5.61 -3.48 -0.22
N ILE A 91 5.63 -2.20 -0.56
CA ILE A 91 6.58 -1.21 -0.06
C ILE A 91 5.82 -0.06 0.60
N ARG A 92 6.44 0.61 1.56
CA ARG A 92 5.83 1.79 2.16
C ARG A 92 5.66 2.89 1.13
N LEU A 93 4.56 3.63 1.22
CA LEU A 93 4.29 4.75 0.32
C LEU A 93 5.43 5.76 0.30
N GLU A 94 6.03 6.03 1.47
CA GLU A 94 7.13 6.98 1.64
C GLU A 94 8.44 6.52 1.01
N GLU A 95 8.59 5.20 0.76
CA GLU A 95 9.75 4.60 0.10
C GLU A 95 9.57 4.47 -1.41
N ALA A 96 8.35 4.74 -1.90
CA ALA A 96 8.02 4.62 -3.31
C ALA A 96 8.38 5.88 -4.10
N GLU A 97 8.71 5.66 -5.36
CA GLU A 97 8.65 6.64 -6.44
C GLU A 97 7.52 6.27 -7.38
N PHE A 98 6.86 7.28 -7.92
CA PHE A 98 5.73 7.10 -8.83
C PHE A 98 6.12 7.52 -10.23
N VAL A 99 5.66 6.76 -11.22
CA VAL A 99 5.93 7.00 -12.63
C VAL A 99 4.62 6.98 -13.40
N PHE A 100 4.31 8.10 -14.07
CA PHE A 100 3.23 8.16 -15.04
C PHE A 100 3.73 7.61 -16.37
N ALA A 101 3.15 6.53 -16.84
CA ALA A 101 3.52 5.82 -18.05
C ALA A 101 2.27 5.56 -18.90
N PRO A 102 1.96 6.40 -19.91
CA PRO A 102 0.73 6.29 -20.70
C PRO A 102 0.54 4.95 -21.39
N GLU A 103 1.63 4.22 -21.66
CA GLU A 103 1.61 2.91 -22.30
C GLU A 103 1.27 1.76 -21.36
N VAL A 104 1.24 2.01 -20.05
CA VAL A 104 0.90 1.01 -19.04
C VAL A 104 -0.58 1.11 -18.74
N SER A 105 -1.29 -0.01 -18.78
CA SER A 105 -2.70 -0.05 -18.37
C SER A 105 -2.79 -0.41 -16.90
N SER A 106 -3.06 0.58 -16.03
CA SER A 106 -3.38 0.33 -14.63
C SER A 106 -4.87 -0.04 -14.47
N PRO A 107 -5.26 -0.75 -13.40
CA PRO A 107 -6.63 -1.23 -13.23
C PRO A 107 -7.71 -0.15 -13.35
N MET A 108 -7.45 1.06 -12.81
CA MET A 108 -8.41 2.18 -12.85
C MET A 108 -8.05 3.24 -13.91
N GLY A 109 -7.01 3.01 -14.70
CA GLY A 109 -6.68 3.86 -15.86
C GLY A 109 -5.84 5.10 -15.57
N LEU A 110 -5.34 5.29 -14.35
CA LEU A 110 -4.43 6.40 -14.04
C LEU A 110 -3.08 6.27 -14.73
N ASN A 111 -2.68 5.03 -15.05
CA ASN A 111 -1.43 4.70 -15.71
C ASN A 111 -0.19 5.17 -14.94
N VAL A 112 -0.29 5.12 -13.61
CA VAL A 112 0.81 5.36 -12.69
C VAL A 112 1.20 4.06 -12.03
N TYR A 113 2.49 3.77 -12.00
CA TYR A 113 3.01 2.66 -11.22
C TYR A 113 3.96 3.16 -10.12
N ALA A 114 4.11 2.37 -9.08
CA ALA A 114 5.03 2.62 -7.98
C ALA A 114 6.23 1.70 -8.05
N VAL A 115 7.41 2.21 -7.74
CA VAL A 115 8.63 1.41 -7.58
C VAL A 115 9.37 1.84 -6.33
N LYS A 116 10.11 0.92 -5.73
CA LYS A 116 10.98 1.28 -4.62
C LYS A 116 12.05 2.27 -5.08
N ARG A 117 12.22 3.36 -4.34
CA ARG A 117 13.15 4.45 -4.70
C ARG A 117 14.59 3.98 -4.95
N SER A 118 15.02 2.94 -4.25
CA SER A 118 16.36 2.34 -4.40
C SER A 118 16.45 1.28 -5.50
N ALA A 119 15.35 0.96 -6.19
CA ALA A 119 15.34 -0.08 -7.22
C ALA A 119 15.94 0.42 -8.54
N SER A 120 16.53 -0.52 -9.29
CA SER A 120 16.90 -0.26 -10.69
C SER A 120 15.63 -0.08 -11.52
N ARG A 121 15.67 0.86 -12.45
CA ARG A 121 14.59 1.09 -13.43
C ARG A 121 14.83 0.37 -14.77
N GLU A 122 15.89 -0.40 -14.86
CA GLU A 122 16.19 -1.16 -16.04
C GLU A 122 15.10 -2.17 -16.38
N GLY A 123 14.61 -2.14 -17.60
CA GLY A 123 13.53 -3.02 -18.06
C GLY A 123 12.11 -2.59 -17.63
N LEU A 124 11.97 -1.50 -16.89
CA LEU A 124 10.65 -0.95 -16.57
C LEU A 124 10.10 -0.09 -17.71
N PRO A 125 8.75 0.02 -17.84
CA PRO A 125 8.14 0.88 -18.84
C PRO A 125 8.63 2.33 -18.70
N PRO A 126 8.96 3.00 -19.81
CA PRO A 126 9.35 4.40 -19.77
C PRO A 126 8.17 5.27 -19.31
N GLY A 127 8.48 6.32 -18.56
CA GLY A 127 7.47 7.23 -18.08
C GLY A 127 8.06 8.45 -17.39
N GLN A 128 7.19 9.33 -16.97
CA GLN A 128 7.55 10.57 -16.29
C GLN A 128 7.45 10.38 -14.77
N PRO A 129 8.50 10.66 -14.01
CA PRO A 129 8.41 10.69 -12.55
C PRO A 129 7.39 11.75 -12.09
N VAL A 130 6.55 11.37 -11.15
CA VAL A 130 5.53 12.24 -10.55
C VAL A 130 5.60 12.14 -9.03
N SER A 131 5.33 13.24 -8.34
CA SER A 131 5.24 13.24 -6.88
C SER A 131 3.92 12.61 -6.40
N TRP A 132 3.88 12.16 -5.15
CA TRP A 132 2.63 11.68 -4.56
C TRP A 132 1.51 12.72 -4.62
N ALA A 133 1.82 13.99 -4.36
CA ALA A 133 0.84 15.07 -4.49
C ALA A 133 0.26 15.18 -5.92
N GLN A 134 1.09 15.00 -6.94
CA GLN A 134 0.63 14.96 -8.33
C GLN A 134 -0.24 13.73 -8.60
N VAL A 135 0.13 12.55 -8.09
CA VAL A 135 -0.70 11.34 -8.20
C VAL A 135 -2.09 11.57 -7.61
N VAL A 136 -2.16 12.15 -6.40
CA VAL A 136 -3.44 12.48 -5.74
C VAL A 136 -4.27 13.45 -6.60
N GLN A 137 -3.65 14.50 -7.16
CA GLN A 137 -4.36 15.44 -8.04
C GLN A 137 -4.86 14.76 -9.33
N MET A 138 -4.05 13.88 -9.92
CA MET A 138 -4.44 13.13 -11.12
C MET A 138 -5.63 12.22 -10.81
N ALA A 139 -5.58 11.48 -9.71
CA ALA A 139 -6.67 10.60 -9.29
C ALA A 139 -7.98 11.36 -9.06
N ARG A 140 -7.93 12.50 -8.38
CA ARG A 140 -9.10 13.36 -8.13
C ARG A 140 -9.72 13.94 -9.40
N ARG A 141 -8.91 14.22 -10.43
CA ARG A 141 -9.40 14.71 -11.73
C ARG A 141 -10.00 13.58 -12.58
N ALA A 142 -9.52 12.36 -12.40
CA ALA A 142 -10.02 11.18 -13.13
C ALA A 142 -11.30 10.61 -12.50
N SER A 143 -11.59 10.94 -11.24
CA SER A 143 -12.86 10.56 -10.59
C SER A 143 -14.00 11.41 -11.16
N PRO A 144 -15.11 10.78 -11.59
CA PRO A 144 -16.28 11.50 -12.13
C PRO A 144 -16.99 12.34 -11.08
#